data_60aa941798a71a0803b1a39de0c07193
#
_entry.id   60aa941798a71a0803b1a39de0c07193
#
_cell.length_a   1.000
_cell.length_b   1.000
_cell.length_c   1.000
_cell.angle_alpha   90.00
_cell.angle_beta   90.00
_cell.angle_gamma   90.00
#
_symmetry.space_group_name_H-M   'P 1'
#
loop_
_entity.id
_entity.type
_entity.pdbx_description
1 polymer ?
#
loop_
_entity_poly.entity_id
_entity_poly.type
_entity_poly.pdbx_seq_one_letter_code
_entity_poly.pdbx_strand_id
1 'polypeptide(L)'
;MIQTIQDNNPSADNKPNDYGDSFPNSEKAFREVTLEDETLKVPFRRVHLTDNSTPVELYDTSGPLGIPPKEGLPRLRESWIARREARGDKNFTQMHYARKGIITEEMHYIAAREGMEAEYVRSEVARGRAIIPANKRHPELEPMIIGRNFLTKINAN
;
A
#
# COMPACT_ATOMS: atom_id res chain seq x y z
N MET A 1 -24.07 -42.87 20.17
CA MET A 1 -24.49 -42.19 18.95
C MET A 1 -24.02 -40.74 19.02
N ILE A 2 -22.98 -40.41 18.29
CA ILE A 2 -22.44 -39.03 18.21
C ILE A 2 -23.14 -38.41 17.01
N GLN A 3 -23.96 -37.38 17.23
CA GLN A 3 -24.56 -36.58 16.16
C GLN A 3 -23.48 -35.68 15.57
N THR A 4 -23.18 -35.91 14.30
CA THR A 4 -22.36 -35.02 13.49
C THR A 4 -23.20 -33.78 13.22
N ILE A 5 -22.76 -32.64 13.76
CA ILE A 5 -23.29 -31.31 13.41
C ILE A 5 -22.80 -31.04 12.01
N GLN A 6 -23.71 -31.01 11.04
CA GLN A 6 -23.44 -30.48 9.72
C GLN A 6 -23.36 -28.94 9.84
N ASP A 7 -22.18 -28.41 9.76
CA ASP A 7 -21.96 -26.97 9.54
C ASP A 7 -22.47 -26.58 8.14
N ASN A 8 -23.73 -26.20 8.05
CA ASN A 8 -24.28 -25.50 6.92
C ASN A 8 -23.83 -24.03 7.00
N ASN A 9 -22.56 -23.80 6.76
CA ASN A 9 -22.07 -22.46 6.48
C ASN A 9 -22.21 -22.25 4.96
N PRO A 10 -23.12 -21.39 4.46
CA PRO A 10 -23.15 -21.09 3.05
C PRO A 10 -21.82 -20.46 2.70
N SER A 11 -21.18 -21.03 1.70
CA SER A 11 -19.86 -20.69 1.20
C SER A 11 -19.58 -19.17 1.25
N ALA A 12 -18.55 -18.81 2.03
CA ALA A 12 -18.01 -17.46 2.14
C ALA A 12 -17.39 -16.96 0.82
N ASP A 13 -17.69 -17.60 -0.30
CA ASP A 13 -16.85 -17.59 -1.50
C ASP A 13 -17.18 -16.52 -2.52
N ASN A 14 -18.05 -15.52 -2.29
CA ASN A 14 -18.34 -14.54 -3.34
C ASN A 14 -18.91 -13.19 -2.90
N LYS A 15 -18.77 -12.76 -1.65
CA LYS A 15 -19.00 -11.34 -1.38
C LYS A 15 -17.69 -10.57 -1.57
N PRO A 16 -17.71 -9.48 -2.35
CA PRO A 16 -16.59 -8.56 -2.36
C PRO A 16 -16.30 -8.14 -0.91
N ASN A 17 -15.05 -7.96 -0.57
CA ASN A 17 -14.58 -7.59 0.76
C ASN A 17 -15.04 -6.15 1.08
N ASP A 18 -16.36 -5.94 1.15
CA ASP A 18 -16.98 -4.68 1.48
C ASP A 18 -17.26 -4.66 2.99
N TYR A 19 -16.48 -3.85 3.69
CA TYR A 19 -16.67 -3.62 5.12
C TYR A 19 -17.77 -2.59 5.44
N GLY A 20 -18.52 -2.11 4.44
CA GLY A 20 -19.54 -1.08 4.60
C GLY A 20 -20.60 -1.47 5.64
N ASP A 21 -21.07 -2.71 5.59
CA ASP A 21 -22.08 -3.21 6.53
C ASP A 21 -21.55 -3.33 7.98
N SER A 22 -20.26 -3.66 8.12
CA SER A 22 -19.63 -3.82 9.45
C SER A 22 -19.13 -2.52 10.06
N PHE A 23 -18.80 -1.55 9.21
CA PHE A 23 -18.24 -0.25 9.61
C PHE A 23 -18.92 0.90 8.85
N PRO A 24 -20.22 1.17 9.13
CA PRO A 24 -21.03 2.11 8.34
C PRO A 24 -20.52 3.56 8.38
N ASN A 25 -19.74 3.92 9.40
CA ASN A 25 -19.14 5.25 9.52
C ASN A 25 -17.74 5.33 8.86
N SER A 26 -17.38 4.35 8.04
CA SER A 26 -16.09 4.39 7.34
C SER A 26 -16.25 4.02 5.88
N GLU A 27 -15.45 4.64 5.05
CA GLU A 27 -15.40 4.38 3.61
C GLU A 27 -13.97 4.17 3.13
N LYS A 28 -13.80 3.43 2.03
CA LYS A 28 -12.52 3.33 1.32
C LYS A 28 -12.37 4.57 0.45
N ALA A 29 -11.28 5.29 0.64
CA ALA A 29 -10.89 6.48 -0.09
C ALA A 29 -9.53 6.27 -0.74
N PHE A 30 -9.15 7.15 -1.68
CA PHE A 30 -7.84 7.12 -2.31
C PHE A 30 -7.23 8.51 -2.33
N ARG A 31 -5.93 8.59 -2.07
CA ARG A 31 -5.12 9.76 -2.44
C ARG A 31 -4.48 9.49 -3.78
N GLU A 32 -4.69 10.41 -4.72
CA GLU A 32 -4.15 10.30 -6.06
C GLU A 32 -2.85 11.11 -6.17
N VAL A 33 -1.83 10.50 -6.77
CA VAL A 33 -0.55 11.14 -7.08
C VAL A 33 -0.33 11.02 -8.58
N THR A 34 -0.43 12.14 -9.28
CA THR A 34 -0.19 12.19 -10.71
C THR A 34 1.31 12.26 -10.99
N LEU A 35 1.82 11.28 -11.70
CA LEU A 35 3.16 11.24 -12.27
C LEU A 35 3.08 11.55 -13.77
N GLU A 36 4.22 11.62 -14.44
CA GLU A 36 4.26 11.92 -15.88
C GLU A 36 3.49 10.90 -16.72
N ASP A 37 3.62 9.61 -16.39
CA ASP A 37 3.08 8.51 -17.20
C ASP A 37 1.86 7.82 -16.58
N GLU A 38 1.55 8.07 -15.30
CA GLU A 38 0.48 7.37 -14.60
C GLU A 38 -0.02 8.13 -13.36
N THR A 39 -1.20 7.75 -12.87
CA THR A 39 -1.72 8.22 -11.59
C THR A 39 -1.74 7.07 -10.59
N LEU A 40 -0.99 7.24 -9.49
CA LEU A 40 -0.97 6.30 -8.38
C LEU A 40 -2.19 6.52 -7.50
N LYS A 41 -2.83 5.43 -7.06
CA LYS A 41 -3.96 5.45 -6.11
C LYS A 41 -3.51 4.80 -4.81
N VAL A 42 -3.35 5.61 -3.77
CA VAL A 42 -2.94 5.15 -2.44
C VAL A 42 -4.17 4.99 -1.57
N PRO A 43 -4.49 3.77 -1.06
CA PRO A 43 -5.73 3.52 -0.36
C PRO A 43 -5.72 4.07 1.06
N PHE A 44 -6.84 4.68 1.45
CA PHE A 44 -7.13 5.17 2.80
C PHE A 44 -8.48 4.69 3.27
N ARG A 45 -8.60 4.51 4.58
CA ARG A 45 -9.86 4.36 5.29
C ARG A 45 -10.22 5.70 5.89
N ARG A 46 -11.29 6.33 5.40
CA ARG A 46 -11.85 7.56 5.96
C ARG A 46 -12.91 7.20 6.97
N VAL A 47 -12.72 7.62 8.21
CA VAL A 47 -13.63 7.35 9.33
C VAL A 47 -14.35 8.64 9.70
N HIS A 48 -15.67 8.67 9.56
CA HIS A 48 -16.51 9.77 9.94
C HIS A 48 -16.78 9.72 11.46
N LEU A 49 -16.57 10.85 12.12
CA LEU A 49 -16.74 10.96 13.56
C LEU A 49 -18.18 11.34 13.92
N THR A 50 -18.67 10.92 15.08
CA THR A 50 -20.05 11.13 15.52
C THR A 50 -20.40 12.59 15.80
N ASP A 51 -19.39 13.42 16.06
CA ASP A 51 -19.52 14.85 16.27
C ASP A 51 -19.48 15.68 14.97
N ASN A 52 -19.45 15.00 13.80
CA ASN A 52 -19.33 15.61 12.48
C ASN A 52 -18.07 16.48 12.29
N SER A 53 -17.04 16.28 13.09
CA SER A 53 -15.74 16.92 12.89
C SER A 53 -15.03 16.35 11.65
N THR A 54 -13.86 16.90 11.31
CA THR A 54 -13.05 16.43 10.18
C THR A 54 -12.80 14.92 10.30
N PRO A 55 -13.12 14.12 9.26
CA PRO A 55 -12.88 12.68 9.27
C PRO A 55 -11.42 12.34 9.49
N VAL A 56 -11.18 11.23 10.18
CA VAL A 56 -9.83 10.67 10.35
C VAL A 56 -9.50 9.77 9.16
N GLU A 57 -8.35 10.01 8.53
CA GLU A 57 -7.85 9.17 7.44
C GLU A 57 -6.68 8.31 7.93
N LEU A 58 -6.81 7.00 7.73
CA LEU A 58 -5.79 6.01 8.04
C LEU A 58 -5.44 5.25 6.76
N TYR A 59 -4.18 4.82 6.62
CA TYR A 59 -3.81 3.93 5.52
C TYR A 59 -4.66 2.65 5.55
N ASP A 60 -5.30 2.32 4.42
CA ASP A 60 -6.20 1.16 4.36
C ASP A 60 -5.42 -0.14 4.13
N THR A 61 -5.47 -1.04 5.08
CA THR A 61 -4.84 -2.36 5.03
C THR A 61 -5.84 -3.49 4.74
N SER A 62 -7.09 -3.16 4.40
CA SER A 62 -8.13 -4.17 4.13
C SER A 62 -7.92 -4.94 2.82
N GLY A 63 -6.98 -4.50 1.99
CA GLY A 63 -6.68 -5.10 0.70
C GLY A 63 -7.59 -4.60 -0.43
N PRO A 64 -7.42 -5.15 -1.64
CA PRO A 64 -8.21 -4.76 -2.80
C PRO A 64 -9.64 -5.26 -2.69
N LEU A 65 -10.61 -4.45 -3.16
CA LEU A 65 -12.01 -4.85 -3.24
C LEU A 65 -12.27 -5.67 -4.50
N GLY A 66 -13.13 -6.70 -4.38
CA GLY A 66 -13.65 -7.45 -5.53
C GLY A 66 -12.67 -8.40 -6.20
N ILE A 67 -11.49 -8.63 -5.63
CA ILE A 67 -10.53 -9.60 -6.15
C ILE A 67 -10.63 -10.88 -5.33
N PRO A 68 -10.96 -12.03 -5.96
CA PRO A 68 -10.99 -13.30 -5.26
C PRO A 68 -9.60 -13.65 -4.68
N PRO A 69 -9.51 -14.17 -3.44
CA PRO A 69 -8.22 -14.53 -2.83
C PRO A 69 -7.35 -15.48 -3.66
N LYS A 70 -7.96 -16.30 -4.50
CA LYS A 70 -7.26 -17.24 -5.40
C LYS A 70 -6.48 -16.53 -6.52
N GLU A 71 -6.85 -15.31 -6.88
CA GLU A 71 -6.17 -14.51 -7.90
C GLU A 71 -4.94 -13.78 -7.33
N GLY A 72 -4.84 -13.72 -5.99
CA GLY A 72 -3.77 -13.03 -5.31
C GLY A 72 -3.91 -11.50 -5.35
N LEU A 73 -2.87 -10.81 -4.91
CA LEU A 73 -2.84 -9.35 -4.87
C LEU A 73 -2.50 -8.76 -6.25
N PRO A 74 -3.05 -7.57 -6.58
CA PRO A 74 -2.65 -6.85 -7.79
C PRO A 74 -1.16 -6.60 -7.83
N ARG A 75 -0.55 -6.76 -9.00
CA ARG A 75 0.89 -6.54 -9.21
C ARG A 75 1.20 -5.06 -9.42
N LEU A 76 0.95 -4.27 -8.38
CA LEU A 76 1.04 -2.80 -8.38
C LEU A 76 2.34 -2.26 -9.00
N ARG A 77 3.47 -2.89 -8.68
CA ARG A 77 4.80 -2.42 -9.07
C ARG A 77 5.34 -3.03 -10.36
N GLU A 78 4.56 -3.85 -11.05
CA GLU A 78 5.04 -4.59 -12.24
C GLU A 78 5.48 -3.65 -13.36
N SER A 79 4.68 -2.65 -13.68
CA SER A 79 5.00 -1.66 -14.71
C SER A 79 6.26 -0.86 -14.35
N TRP A 80 6.43 -0.49 -13.08
CA TRP A 80 7.59 0.28 -12.60
C TRP A 80 8.88 -0.53 -12.74
N ILE A 81 8.82 -1.80 -12.34
CA ILE A 81 9.95 -2.73 -12.46
C ILE A 81 10.30 -2.96 -13.93
N ALA A 82 9.30 -3.21 -14.78
CA ALA A 82 9.50 -3.41 -16.21
C ALA A 82 10.16 -2.22 -16.91
N ARG A 83 9.72 -0.98 -16.58
CA ARG A 83 10.36 0.25 -17.10
C ARG A 83 11.84 0.35 -16.72
N ARG A 84 12.19 -0.01 -15.48
CA ARG A 84 13.59 -0.02 -15.01
C ARG A 84 14.42 -1.09 -15.69
N GLU A 85 13.86 -2.28 -15.91
CA GLU A 85 14.50 -3.37 -16.66
C GLU A 85 14.75 -2.98 -18.12
N ALA A 86 13.75 -2.35 -18.76
CA ALA A 86 13.87 -1.87 -20.15
C ALA A 86 14.96 -0.79 -20.31
N ARG A 87 15.19 0.05 -19.29
CA ARG A 87 16.31 1.00 -19.26
C ARG A 87 17.68 0.34 -19.05
N GLY A 88 17.71 -0.95 -18.73
CA GLY A 88 18.94 -1.69 -18.45
C GLY A 88 19.52 -1.47 -17.06
N ASP A 89 18.69 -1.05 -16.08
CA ASP A 89 19.13 -0.85 -14.71
C ASP A 89 19.70 -2.16 -14.12
N LYS A 90 20.85 -2.07 -13.47
CA LYS A 90 21.53 -3.23 -12.84
C LYS A 90 21.28 -3.32 -11.34
N ASN A 91 20.92 -2.21 -10.71
CA ASN A 91 20.66 -2.12 -9.28
C ASN A 91 19.27 -1.53 -9.05
N PHE A 92 18.38 -2.32 -8.43
CA PHE A 92 16.97 -1.98 -8.17
C PHE A 92 16.73 -1.51 -6.74
N THR A 93 17.79 -1.31 -5.93
CA THR A 93 17.60 -0.86 -4.55
C THR A 93 17.15 0.59 -4.51
N GLN A 94 16.19 0.89 -3.64
CA GLN A 94 15.67 2.24 -3.48
C GLN A 94 16.75 3.22 -3.04
N MET A 95 17.70 2.79 -2.22
CA MET A 95 18.86 3.60 -1.85
C MET A 95 19.73 3.98 -3.06
N HIS A 96 19.89 3.09 -4.04
CA HIS A 96 20.64 3.40 -5.26
C HIS A 96 20.01 4.56 -6.02
N TYR A 97 18.69 4.53 -6.23
CA TYR A 97 17.98 5.62 -6.89
C TYR A 97 18.01 6.90 -6.06
N ALA A 98 17.75 6.80 -4.75
CA ALA A 98 17.76 7.93 -3.85
C ALA A 98 19.10 8.69 -3.87
N ARG A 99 20.23 7.98 -3.86
CA ARG A 99 21.57 8.56 -3.92
C ARG A 99 21.90 9.19 -5.26
N LYS A 100 21.23 8.78 -6.34
CA LYS A 100 21.31 9.41 -7.65
C LYS A 100 20.41 10.62 -7.81
N GLY A 101 19.66 10.99 -6.76
CA GLY A 101 18.68 12.09 -6.84
C GLY A 101 17.38 11.70 -7.53
N ILE A 102 17.13 10.42 -7.78
CA ILE A 102 15.94 9.92 -8.46
C ILE A 102 14.87 9.63 -7.44
N ILE A 103 13.70 10.25 -7.59
CA ILE A 103 12.50 9.93 -6.83
C ILE A 103 11.76 8.84 -7.62
N THR A 104 11.60 7.68 -7.00
CA THR A 104 10.93 6.54 -7.64
C THR A 104 9.42 6.57 -7.39
N GLU A 105 8.67 5.77 -8.15
CA GLU A 105 7.24 5.60 -7.96
C GLU A 105 6.92 5.11 -6.55
N GLU A 106 7.77 4.23 -5.98
CA GLU A 106 7.65 3.80 -4.58
C GLU A 106 7.79 4.96 -3.60
N MET A 107 8.68 5.92 -3.86
CA MET A 107 8.86 7.09 -2.99
C MET A 107 7.68 8.05 -3.08
N HIS A 108 7.10 8.23 -4.26
CA HIS A 108 5.86 9.01 -4.44
C HIS A 108 4.67 8.36 -3.73
N TYR A 109 4.52 7.04 -3.86
CA TYR A 109 3.48 6.29 -3.15
C TYR A 109 3.61 6.45 -1.63
N ILE A 110 4.83 6.29 -1.11
CA ILE A 110 5.13 6.47 0.32
C ILE A 110 4.87 7.90 0.78
N ALA A 111 5.24 8.89 0.00
CA ALA A 111 5.00 10.30 0.31
C ALA A 111 3.50 10.57 0.54
N ALA A 112 2.64 10.06 -0.35
CA ALA A 112 1.19 10.14 -0.18
C ALA A 112 0.69 9.36 1.05
N ARG A 113 1.25 8.17 1.29
CA ARG A 113 0.91 7.31 2.43
C ARG A 113 1.23 7.96 3.77
N GLU A 114 2.41 8.56 3.88
CA GLU A 114 2.94 9.17 5.10
C GLU A 114 2.54 10.65 5.27
N GLY A 115 1.94 11.26 4.23
CA GLY A 115 1.59 12.69 4.23
C GLY A 115 2.82 13.61 4.19
N MET A 116 3.85 13.23 3.43
CA MET A 116 5.13 13.93 3.33
C MET A 116 5.49 14.26 1.89
N GLU A 117 6.49 15.12 1.69
CA GLU A 117 7.03 15.41 0.37
C GLU A 117 7.90 14.26 -0.15
N ALA A 118 7.77 13.91 -1.43
CA ALA A 118 8.53 12.82 -2.04
C ALA A 118 10.05 13.03 -1.99
N GLU A 119 10.51 14.27 -2.11
CA GLU A 119 11.92 14.63 -1.95
C GLU A 119 12.43 14.40 -0.52
N TYR A 120 11.58 14.61 0.49
CA TYR A 120 11.94 14.29 1.87
C TYR A 120 12.13 12.79 2.04
N VAL A 121 11.22 11.97 1.52
CA VAL A 121 11.33 10.49 1.52
C VAL A 121 12.65 10.07 0.85
N ARG A 122 12.94 10.59 -0.35
CA ARG A 122 14.20 10.32 -1.07
C ARG A 122 15.42 10.67 -0.22
N SER A 123 15.42 11.86 0.39
CA SER A 123 16.57 12.34 1.16
C SER A 123 16.87 11.46 2.39
N GLU A 124 15.84 11.00 3.09
CA GLU A 124 15.98 10.12 4.26
C GLU A 124 16.55 8.74 3.86
N VAL A 125 16.09 8.20 2.72
CA VAL A 125 16.62 6.96 2.16
C VAL A 125 18.08 7.13 1.70
N ALA A 126 18.40 8.23 1.00
CA ALA A 126 19.75 8.51 0.52
C ALA A 126 20.77 8.61 1.65
N ARG A 127 20.36 9.19 2.79
CA ARG A 127 21.19 9.34 4.01
C ARG A 127 21.29 8.05 4.83
N GLY A 128 20.54 6.99 4.48
CA GLY A 128 20.50 5.74 5.22
C GLY A 128 19.75 5.82 6.56
N ARG A 129 18.86 6.83 6.73
CA ARG A 129 18.03 7.00 7.93
C ARG A 129 16.68 6.33 7.82
N ALA A 130 16.32 5.89 6.61
CA ALA A 130 15.13 5.11 6.32
C ALA A 130 15.41 4.05 5.25
N ILE A 131 14.63 2.98 5.26
CA ILE A 131 14.67 1.91 4.26
C ILE A 131 13.29 1.69 3.65
N ILE A 132 13.29 1.35 2.36
CA ILE A 132 12.10 0.93 1.62
C ILE A 132 12.33 -0.53 1.21
N PRO A 133 11.67 -1.49 1.87
CA PRO A 133 11.73 -2.89 1.47
C PRO A 133 10.91 -3.10 0.20
N ALA A 134 11.59 -3.15 -0.95
CA ALA A 134 10.95 -3.19 -2.27
C ALA A 134 11.66 -4.21 -3.18
N ASN A 135 11.55 -5.50 -2.84
CA ASN A 135 12.09 -6.56 -3.67
C ASN A 135 11.37 -6.59 -5.03
N LYS A 136 12.13 -6.60 -6.14
CA LYS A 136 11.58 -6.64 -7.49
C LYS A 136 10.83 -7.95 -7.82
N ARG A 137 11.08 -9.03 -7.06
CA ARG A 137 10.37 -10.30 -7.22
C ARG A 137 9.00 -10.35 -6.53
N HIS A 138 8.64 -9.28 -5.82
CA HIS A 138 7.35 -9.09 -5.17
C HIS A 138 6.66 -7.84 -5.73
N PRO A 139 6.20 -7.88 -6.99
CA PRO A 139 5.56 -6.73 -7.64
C PRO A 139 4.22 -6.34 -7.02
N GLU A 140 3.58 -7.25 -6.28
CA GLU A 140 2.34 -7.04 -5.53
C GLU A 140 2.53 -6.21 -4.25
N LEU A 141 3.77 -6.05 -3.79
CA LEU A 141 4.05 -5.36 -2.53
C LEU A 141 3.67 -3.88 -2.62
N GLU A 142 2.78 -3.42 -1.75
CA GLU A 142 2.50 -2.00 -1.55
C GLU A 142 3.69 -1.31 -0.88
N PRO A 143 4.20 -0.20 -1.45
CA PRO A 143 5.35 0.48 -0.90
C PRO A 143 5.13 0.98 0.52
N MET A 144 6.13 0.75 1.36
CA MET A 144 6.20 1.27 2.72
C MET A 144 7.63 1.68 3.06
N ILE A 145 7.78 2.49 4.09
CA ILE A 145 9.06 2.95 4.59
C ILE A 145 9.21 2.62 6.07
N ILE A 146 10.44 2.38 6.49
CA ILE A 146 10.79 2.15 7.89
C ILE A 146 11.90 3.14 8.24
N GLY A 147 11.62 4.03 9.20
CA GLY A 147 12.56 5.05 9.62
C GLY A 147 12.00 5.89 10.77
N ARG A 148 12.88 6.58 11.49
CA ARG A 148 12.53 7.32 12.70
C ARG A 148 11.48 8.43 12.47
N ASN A 149 11.48 9.01 11.28
CA ASN A 149 10.62 10.15 10.94
C ASN A 149 9.30 9.74 10.26
N PHE A 150 9.01 8.46 10.20
CA PHE A 150 7.84 7.88 9.54
C PHE A 150 6.93 7.17 10.55
N LEU A 151 5.72 6.82 10.12
CA LEU A 151 4.78 6.10 10.97
C LEU A 151 5.41 4.81 11.51
N THR A 152 5.15 4.53 12.77
CA THR A 152 5.74 3.37 13.47
C THR A 152 5.28 2.06 12.83
N LYS A 153 6.25 1.24 12.44
CA LYS A 153 5.99 -0.14 12.02
C LYS A 153 6.15 -1.07 13.22
N ILE A 154 5.11 -1.84 13.49
CA ILE A 154 5.12 -2.89 14.52
C ILE A 154 5.34 -4.24 13.84
N ASN A 155 6.33 -5.00 14.32
CA ASN A 155 6.48 -6.40 13.98
C ASN A 155 5.95 -7.23 15.15
N ALA A 156 4.90 -8.01 14.89
CA ALA A 156 4.38 -8.99 15.83
C ALA A 156 4.82 -10.39 15.37
N ASN A 157 5.48 -11.12 16.25
CA ASN A 157 5.88 -12.53 16.04
C ASN A 157 4.95 -13.44 16.80
#